data_64905921cd70f349e4d06c862b183c19
#
_entry.id   64905921cd70f349e4d06c862b183c19
#
_cell.length_a   1.000
_cell.length_b   1.000
_cell.length_c   1.000
_cell.angle_alpha   90.00
_cell.angle_beta   90.00
_cell.angle_gamma   90.00
#
_symmetry.space_group_name_H-M   'P 1'
#
loop_
_entity.id
_entity.type
_entity.pdbx_description
1 polymer ?
#
loop_
_entity_poly.entity_id
_entity_poly.type
_entity_poly.pdbx_seq_one_letter_code
_entity_poly.pdbx_strand_id
1 'polypeptide(L)'
;MATPAGTALSPAALAAAREQENRAYDVGSNLFKRGDFLAATRAFQIFMKDFPTSGLVPNAQYWIGISYFNLRDYANARSSQEALLKLHPDSSKAPDAMLAIASIQLETGDNGSARNMLEDIIARFPASDAAGKARTRLAQLRR
;
A
#
# COMPACT_ATOMS: atom_id res chain seq x y z
N MET A 1 16.92 34.95 -22.04
CA MET A 1 16.52 34.97 -20.64
C MET A 1 16.44 33.52 -20.13
N ALA A 2 17.40 33.13 -19.31
CA ALA A 2 17.35 31.80 -18.72
C ALA A 2 16.15 31.72 -17.77
N THR A 3 15.20 30.88 -18.09
CA THR A 3 14.23 30.43 -17.09
C THR A 3 15.04 29.89 -15.91
N PRO A 4 14.80 30.36 -14.70
CA PRO A 4 15.45 29.74 -13.55
C PRO A 4 15.03 28.28 -13.50
N ALA A 5 15.87 27.41 -14.08
CA ALA A 5 15.72 26.00 -13.98
C ALA A 5 15.81 25.67 -12.49
N GLY A 6 14.68 25.27 -11.90
CA GLY A 6 14.66 24.81 -10.54
C GLY A 6 14.98 25.89 -9.53
N THR A 7 14.11 26.90 -9.42
CA THR A 7 14.06 27.66 -8.18
C THR A 7 13.82 26.66 -7.06
N ALA A 8 14.89 26.29 -6.38
CA ALA A 8 14.79 25.51 -5.17
C ALA A 8 13.83 26.24 -4.22
N LEU A 9 12.81 25.55 -3.77
CA LEU A 9 11.90 26.10 -2.78
C LEU A 9 12.70 26.48 -1.53
N SER A 10 12.35 27.60 -0.92
CA SER A 10 12.92 27.97 0.37
C SER A 10 12.63 26.87 1.40
N PRO A 11 13.45 26.75 2.46
CA PRO A 11 13.17 25.81 3.53
C PRO A 11 11.76 25.93 4.09
N ALA A 12 11.25 27.15 4.21
CA ALA A 12 9.89 27.40 4.70
C ALA A 12 8.84 26.88 3.71
N ALA A 13 9.04 27.09 2.41
CA ALA A 13 8.14 26.61 1.37
C ALA A 13 8.13 25.08 1.30
N LEU A 14 9.31 24.44 1.44
CA LEU A 14 9.43 22.99 1.50
C LEU A 14 8.70 22.40 2.71
N ALA A 15 8.84 23.02 3.87
CA ALA A 15 8.15 22.60 5.10
C ALA A 15 6.64 22.70 4.93
N ALA A 16 6.15 23.80 4.35
CA ALA A 16 4.72 24.00 4.09
C ALA A 16 4.19 22.97 3.10
N ALA A 17 4.94 22.66 2.05
CA ALA A 17 4.57 21.64 1.05
C ALA A 17 4.47 20.25 1.69
N ARG A 18 5.43 19.89 2.55
CA ARG A 18 5.41 18.62 3.28
C ARG A 18 4.23 18.53 4.24
N GLU A 19 3.90 19.64 4.88
CA GLU A 19 2.76 19.69 5.79
C GLU A 19 1.45 19.45 5.05
N GLN A 20 1.28 20.06 3.88
CA GLN A 20 0.10 19.81 3.02
C GLN A 20 0.03 18.35 2.56
N GLU A 21 1.15 17.78 2.18
CA GLU A 21 1.28 16.37 1.78
C GLU A 21 0.86 15.45 2.92
N ASN A 22 1.40 15.67 4.11
CA ASN A 22 1.09 14.88 5.29
C ASN A 22 -0.38 15.00 5.69
N ARG A 23 -0.96 16.20 5.62
CA ARG A 23 -2.38 16.41 5.92
C ARG A 23 -3.29 15.67 4.95
N ALA A 24 -2.95 15.69 3.67
CA ALA A 24 -3.73 14.99 2.65
C ALA A 24 -3.69 13.47 2.88
N TYR A 25 -2.53 12.94 3.25
CA TYR A 25 -2.38 11.53 3.61
C TYR A 25 -3.18 11.21 4.88
N ASP A 26 -3.12 12.06 5.89
CA ASP A 26 -3.81 11.85 7.16
C ASP A 26 -5.33 11.84 7.02
N VAL A 27 -5.88 12.56 6.05
CA VAL A 27 -7.33 12.49 5.74
C VAL A 27 -7.72 11.04 5.43
N GLY A 28 -6.98 10.38 4.55
CA GLY A 28 -7.21 8.97 4.22
C GLY A 28 -7.03 8.05 5.42
N SER A 29 -5.95 8.24 6.18
CA SER A 29 -5.65 7.44 7.37
C SER A 29 -6.74 7.55 8.44
N ASN A 30 -7.23 8.75 8.68
CA ASN A 30 -8.28 8.98 9.67
C ASN A 30 -9.61 8.35 9.25
N LEU A 31 -9.95 8.45 7.98
CA LEU A 31 -11.14 7.79 7.44
C LEU A 31 -11.03 6.27 7.55
N PHE A 32 -9.87 5.72 7.26
CA PHE A 32 -9.61 4.28 7.41
C PHE A 32 -9.80 3.85 8.88
N LYS A 33 -9.23 4.59 9.81
CA LYS A 33 -9.34 4.30 11.26
C LYS A 33 -10.78 4.32 11.75
N ARG A 34 -11.64 5.13 11.14
CA ARG A 34 -13.08 5.18 11.44
C ARG A 34 -13.86 4.04 10.80
N GLY A 35 -13.24 3.25 9.95
CA GLY A 35 -13.93 2.23 9.18
C GLY A 35 -14.67 2.75 7.95
N ASP A 36 -14.43 3.99 7.57
CA ASP A 36 -15.04 4.60 6.38
C ASP A 36 -14.16 4.31 5.16
N PHE A 37 -14.20 3.05 4.73
CA PHE A 37 -13.25 2.52 3.75
C PHE A 37 -13.45 3.11 2.35
N LEU A 38 -14.68 3.37 1.94
CA LEU A 38 -14.94 3.98 0.63
C LEU A 38 -14.39 5.40 0.57
N ALA A 39 -14.65 6.19 1.60
CA ALA A 39 -14.12 7.56 1.70
C ALA A 39 -12.60 7.57 1.82
N ALA A 40 -12.02 6.62 2.58
CA ALA A 40 -10.58 6.46 2.70
C ALA A 40 -9.94 6.19 1.34
N THR A 41 -10.51 5.28 0.55
CA THR A 41 -10.04 4.97 -0.80
C THR A 41 -9.98 6.23 -1.67
N ARG A 42 -11.05 7.02 -1.66
CA ARG A 42 -11.13 8.27 -2.42
C ARG A 42 -10.09 9.28 -1.96
N ALA A 43 -9.92 9.43 -0.64
CA ALA A 43 -8.96 10.38 -0.07
C ALA A 43 -7.52 10.00 -0.44
N PHE A 44 -7.17 8.71 -0.38
CA PHE A 44 -5.85 8.25 -0.80
C PHE A 44 -5.63 8.39 -2.30
N GLN A 45 -6.65 8.17 -3.13
CA GLN A 45 -6.57 8.40 -4.57
C GLN A 45 -6.30 9.87 -4.90
N ILE A 46 -6.99 10.78 -4.22
CA ILE A 46 -6.77 12.23 -4.34
C ILE A 46 -5.33 12.55 -3.91
N PHE A 47 -4.87 11.99 -2.80
CA PHE A 47 -3.51 12.17 -2.32
C PHE A 47 -2.47 11.78 -3.39
N MET A 48 -2.64 10.60 -3.99
CA MET A 48 -1.70 10.11 -5.01
C MET A 48 -1.73 10.98 -6.29
N LYS A 49 -2.89 11.53 -6.62
CA LYS A 49 -3.05 12.44 -7.76
C LYS A 49 -2.36 13.77 -7.51
N ASP A 50 -2.52 14.32 -6.31
CA ASP A 50 -1.99 15.65 -5.94
C ASP A 50 -0.50 15.58 -5.61
N PHE A 51 -0.01 14.45 -5.09
CA PHE A 51 1.39 14.26 -4.66
C PHE A 51 1.99 13.00 -5.28
N PRO A 52 2.08 12.92 -6.62
CA PRO A 52 2.48 11.67 -7.30
C PRO A 52 3.90 11.22 -7.02
N THR A 53 4.78 12.13 -6.57
CA THR A 53 6.19 11.83 -6.26
C THR A 53 6.45 11.68 -4.77
N SER A 54 5.42 11.74 -3.95
CA SER A 54 5.56 11.57 -2.50
C SER A 54 6.08 10.17 -2.15
N GLY A 55 6.96 10.11 -1.17
CA GLY A 55 7.39 8.83 -0.60
C GLY A 55 6.28 8.04 0.07
N LEU A 56 5.13 8.68 0.35
CA LEU A 56 3.96 8.04 0.94
C LEU A 56 3.03 7.40 -0.11
N VAL A 57 3.30 7.57 -1.41
CA VAL A 57 2.47 6.98 -2.46
C VAL A 57 2.34 5.46 -2.33
N PRO A 58 3.42 4.69 -2.11
CA PRO A 58 3.26 3.25 -1.90
C PRO A 58 2.40 2.91 -0.67
N ASN A 59 2.52 3.68 0.40
CA ASN A 59 1.68 3.51 1.59
C ASN A 59 0.21 3.74 1.27
N ALA A 60 -0.09 4.83 0.55
CA ALA A 60 -1.46 5.14 0.11
C ALA A 60 -2.01 4.03 -0.77
N GLN A 61 -1.22 3.54 -1.71
CA GLN A 61 -1.60 2.44 -2.59
C GLN A 61 -1.94 1.17 -1.81
N TYR A 62 -1.13 0.86 -0.80
CA TYR A 62 -1.36 -0.27 0.09
C TYR A 62 -2.69 -0.13 0.84
N TRP A 63 -2.95 1.05 1.44
CA TRP A 63 -4.16 1.28 2.22
C TRP A 63 -5.43 1.32 1.34
N ILE A 64 -5.32 1.74 0.09
CA ILE A 64 -6.41 1.62 -0.88
C ILE A 64 -6.78 0.13 -1.05
N GLY A 65 -5.79 -0.72 -1.25
CA GLY A 65 -6.01 -2.16 -1.37
C GLY A 65 -6.64 -2.77 -0.13
N ILE A 66 -6.18 -2.39 1.07
CA ILE A 66 -6.75 -2.86 2.34
C ILE A 66 -8.18 -2.35 2.51
N SER A 67 -8.46 -1.12 2.10
CA SER A 67 -9.81 -0.55 2.17
C SER A 67 -10.79 -1.34 1.29
N TYR A 68 -10.39 -1.65 0.06
CA TYR A 68 -11.18 -2.51 -0.81
C TYR A 68 -11.39 -3.90 -0.23
N PHE A 69 -10.36 -4.48 0.39
CA PHE A 69 -10.47 -5.78 1.05
C PHE A 69 -11.54 -5.74 2.15
N ASN A 70 -11.54 -4.70 2.96
CA ASN A 70 -12.53 -4.54 4.02
C ASN A 70 -13.94 -4.32 3.47
N LEU A 71 -14.07 -3.76 2.28
CA LEU A 71 -15.33 -3.65 1.55
C LEU A 71 -15.72 -4.95 0.83
N ARG A 72 -14.91 -6.00 0.93
CA ARG A 72 -15.06 -7.27 0.21
C ARG A 72 -15.02 -7.12 -1.32
N ASP A 73 -14.43 -6.04 -1.78
CA ASP A 73 -14.15 -5.83 -3.20
C ASP A 73 -12.76 -6.39 -3.51
N TYR A 74 -12.71 -7.71 -3.62
CA TYR A 74 -11.44 -8.43 -3.76
C TYR A 74 -10.75 -8.16 -5.09
N ALA A 75 -11.50 -7.93 -6.16
CA ALA A 75 -10.93 -7.60 -7.47
C ALA A 75 -10.15 -6.30 -7.42
N ASN A 76 -10.73 -5.23 -6.89
CA ASN A 76 -10.06 -3.95 -6.74
C ASN A 76 -8.97 -3.99 -5.67
N ALA A 77 -9.15 -4.75 -4.60
CA ALA A 77 -8.12 -4.95 -3.59
C ALA A 77 -6.87 -5.57 -4.22
N ARG A 78 -7.05 -6.61 -5.01
CA ARG A 78 -5.94 -7.29 -5.71
C ARG A 78 -5.25 -6.37 -6.71
N SER A 79 -6.03 -5.69 -7.55
CA SER A 79 -5.48 -4.74 -8.53
C SER A 79 -4.64 -3.65 -7.87
N SER A 80 -5.08 -3.15 -6.72
CA SER A 80 -4.35 -2.11 -5.96
C SER A 80 -3.01 -2.61 -5.46
N GLN A 81 -2.97 -3.83 -4.92
CA GLN A 81 -1.72 -4.40 -4.41
C GLN A 81 -0.78 -4.81 -5.54
N GLU A 82 -1.31 -5.34 -6.64
CA GLU A 82 -0.50 -5.66 -7.81
C GLU A 82 0.12 -4.40 -8.43
N ALA A 83 -0.63 -3.28 -8.46
CA ALA A 83 -0.10 -2.00 -8.92
C ALA A 83 1.06 -1.53 -8.04
N LEU A 84 0.96 -1.70 -6.71
CA LEU A 84 2.05 -1.38 -5.79
C LEU A 84 3.31 -2.18 -6.14
N LEU A 85 3.17 -3.48 -6.32
CA LEU A 85 4.31 -4.36 -6.64
C LEU A 85 4.93 -4.05 -7.99
N LYS A 86 4.11 -3.65 -8.96
CA LYS A 86 4.57 -3.30 -10.32
C LYS A 86 5.29 -1.95 -10.34
N LEU A 87 4.73 -0.94 -9.67
CA LEU A 87 5.20 0.45 -9.72
C LEU A 87 6.26 0.74 -8.66
N HIS A 88 6.22 0.04 -7.54
CA HIS A 88 7.08 0.30 -6.38
C HIS A 88 7.66 -1.01 -5.80
N PRO A 89 8.37 -1.82 -6.64
CA PRO A 89 8.86 -3.14 -6.19
C PRO A 89 9.86 -3.07 -5.04
N ASP A 90 10.55 -1.93 -4.90
CA ASP A 90 11.57 -1.73 -3.85
C ASP A 90 11.01 -1.04 -2.60
N SER A 91 9.70 -0.76 -2.58
CA SER A 91 9.06 -0.16 -1.41
C SER A 91 9.09 -1.12 -0.22
N SER A 92 9.24 -0.56 0.99
CA SER A 92 9.08 -1.30 2.23
C SER A 92 7.68 -1.92 2.38
N LYS A 93 6.70 -1.41 1.61
CA LYS A 93 5.34 -1.95 1.56
C LYS A 93 5.18 -3.14 0.61
N ALA A 94 6.19 -3.46 -0.19
CA ALA A 94 6.09 -4.58 -1.14
C ALA A 94 5.77 -5.92 -0.44
N PRO A 95 6.46 -6.34 0.63
CA PRO A 95 6.10 -7.58 1.31
C PRO A 95 4.71 -7.54 1.95
N ASP A 96 4.28 -6.38 2.44
CA ASP A 96 2.92 -6.21 2.96
C ASP A 96 1.87 -6.36 1.87
N ALA A 97 2.13 -5.82 0.68
CA ALA A 97 1.26 -5.95 -0.49
C ALA A 97 1.14 -7.43 -0.93
N MET A 98 2.25 -8.17 -0.92
CA MET A 98 2.23 -9.60 -1.21
C MET A 98 1.39 -10.37 -0.18
N LEU A 99 1.52 -10.03 1.09
CA LEU A 99 0.72 -10.64 2.16
C LEU A 99 -0.77 -10.34 1.97
N ALA A 100 -1.10 -9.12 1.58
CA ALA A 100 -2.48 -8.73 1.27
C ALA A 100 -3.03 -9.55 0.10
N ILE A 101 -2.26 -9.76 -0.96
CA ILE A 101 -2.66 -10.61 -2.10
C ILE A 101 -2.91 -12.05 -1.62
N ALA A 102 -2.03 -12.60 -0.77
CA ALA A 102 -2.24 -13.93 -0.20
C ALA A 102 -3.55 -14.02 0.59
N SER A 103 -3.86 -12.98 1.36
CA SER A 103 -5.13 -12.90 2.10
C SER A 103 -6.34 -12.91 1.16
N ILE A 104 -6.26 -12.16 0.06
CA ILE A 104 -7.31 -12.13 -0.96
C ILE A 104 -7.49 -13.53 -1.59
N GLN A 105 -6.39 -14.19 -1.91
CA GLN A 105 -6.41 -15.54 -2.48
C GLN A 105 -7.07 -16.54 -1.52
N LEU A 106 -6.75 -16.45 -0.23
CA LEU A 106 -7.38 -17.29 0.79
C LEU A 106 -8.90 -17.02 0.88
N GLU A 107 -9.30 -15.75 0.87
CA GLU A 107 -10.71 -15.37 0.93
C GLU A 107 -11.50 -15.84 -0.30
N THR A 108 -10.85 -15.90 -1.45
CA THR A 108 -11.48 -16.34 -2.69
C THR A 108 -11.30 -17.83 -2.97
N GLY A 109 -10.73 -18.59 -2.02
CA GLY A 109 -10.59 -20.04 -2.11
C GLY A 109 -9.41 -20.55 -2.91
N ASP A 110 -8.51 -19.68 -3.34
CA ASP A 110 -7.32 -20.05 -4.10
C ASP A 110 -6.15 -20.33 -3.15
N ASN A 111 -6.25 -21.43 -2.41
CA ASN A 111 -5.27 -21.79 -1.39
C ASN A 111 -3.89 -22.13 -1.98
N GLY A 112 -3.85 -22.68 -3.18
CA GLY A 112 -2.59 -23.02 -3.85
C GLY A 112 -1.77 -21.78 -4.18
N SER A 113 -2.40 -20.77 -4.78
CA SER A 113 -1.74 -19.50 -5.08
C SER A 113 -1.35 -18.75 -3.81
N ALA A 114 -2.20 -18.79 -2.79
CA ALA A 114 -1.90 -18.17 -1.50
C ALA A 114 -0.65 -18.79 -0.86
N ARG A 115 -0.54 -20.12 -0.88
CA ARG A 115 0.64 -20.82 -0.38
C ARG A 115 1.90 -20.36 -1.12
N ASN A 116 1.85 -20.32 -2.44
CA ASN A 116 2.98 -19.87 -3.25
C ASN A 116 3.38 -18.44 -2.93
N MET A 117 2.42 -17.56 -2.76
CA MET A 117 2.68 -16.16 -2.40
C MET A 117 3.33 -16.05 -1.02
N LEU A 118 2.84 -16.81 -0.04
CA LEU A 118 3.40 -16.81 1.32
C LEU A 118 4.83 -17.33 1.32
N GLU A 119 5.12 -18.39 0.58
CA GLU A 119 6.47 -18.92 0.43
C GLU A 119 7.40 -17.91 -0.25
N ASP A 120 6.89 -17.18 -1.25
CA ASP A 120 7.64 -16.16 -1.97
C ASP A 120 8.02 -14.97 -1.07
N ILE A 121 7.12 -14.55 -0.18
CA ILE A 121 7.42 -13.51 0.83
C ILE A 121 8.62 -13.92 1.68
N ILE A 122 8.61 -15.15 2.18
CA ILE A 122 9.66 -15.67 3.04
C ILE A 122 11.00 -15.75 2.29
N ALA A 123 10.96 -16.17 1.03
CA ALA A 123 12.17 -16.29 0.20
C ALA A 123 12.77 -14.93 -0.13
N ARG A 124 11.94 -13.96 -0.49
CA ARG A 124 12.39 -12.64 -0.95
C ARG A 124 12.61 -11.63 0.17
N PHE A 125 11.83 -11.70 1.23
CA PHE A 125 11.83 -10.72 2.32
C PHE A 125 11.89 -11.41 3.68
N PRO A 126 12.91 -12.26 3.93
CA PRO A 126 12.92 -13.13 5.12
C PRO A 126 12.94 -12.39 6.45
N ALA A 127 13.44 -11.15 6.49
CA ALA A 127 13.55 -10.36 7.71
C ALA A 127 12.34 -9.44 7.93
N SER A 128 11.37 -9.44 7.02
CA SER A 128 10.20 -8.57 7.13
C SER A 128 9.17 -9.10 8.13
N ASP A 129 8.37 -8.20 8.69
CA ASP A 129 7.22 -8.59 9.52
C ASP A 129 6.23 -9.44 8.71
N ALA A 130 6.06 -9.14 7.42
CA ALA A 130 5.22 -9.92 6.52
C ALA A 130 5.69 -11.38 6.43
N ALA A 131 6.99 -11.63 6.40
CA ALA A 131 7.53 -13.00 6.38
C ALA A 131 7.16 -13.77 7.66
N GLY A 132 7.20 -13.10 8.83
CA GLY A 132 6.76 -13.70 10.08
C GLY A 132 5.30 -14.12 10.03
N LYS A 133 4.44 -13.24 9.53
CA LYS A 133 3.01 -13.53 9.34
C LYS A 133 2.79 -14.63 8.30
N ALA A 134 3.59 -14.63 7.23
CA ALA A 134 3.52 -15.66 6.19
C ALA A 134 3.84 -17.05 6.76
N ARG A 135 4.86 -17.16 7.61
CA ARG A 135 5.20 -18.44 8.27
C ARG A 135 4.04 -18.95 9.12
N THR A 136 3.41 -18.07 9.89
CA THR A 136 2.25 -18.41 10.73
C THR A 136 1.09 -18.92 9.88
N ARG A 137 0.77 -18.23 8.78
CA ARG A 137 -0.32 -18.63 7.88
C ARG A 137 -0.04 -19.94 7.16
N LEU A 138 1.20 -20.16 6.73
CA LEU A 138 1.59 -21.43 6.11
C LEU A 138 1.40 -22.60 7.07
N ALA A 139 1.76 -22.43 8.34
CA ALA A 139 1.56 -23.46 9.37
C ALA A 139 0.07 -23.76 9.54
N GLN A 140 -0.79 -22.76 9.47
CA GLN A 140 -2.24 -22.93 9.56
C GLN A 140 -2.80 -23.67 8.34
N LEU A 141 -2.27 -23.43 7.16
CA LEU A 141 -2.71 -24.10 5.92
C LEU A 141 -2.33 -25.57 5.86
N ARG A 142 -1.29 -25.98 6.61
CA ARG A 142 -0.83 -27.36 6.67
C ARG A 142 -1.64 -28.26 7.60
N ARG A 143 -2.50 -27.69 8.41
CA ARG A 143 -3.35 -28.44 9.35
C ARG A 143 -4.59 -29.01 8.70
#